data_92766c382ff235ee57d48f3f72d33ad8
#
_entry.id   92766c382ff235ee57d48f3f72d33ad8
#
_cell.length_a   1.000
_cell.length_b   1.000
_cell.length_c   1.000
_cell.angle_alpha   90.00
_cell.angle_beta   90.00
_cell.angle_gamma   90.00
#
_symmetry.space_group_name_H-M   'P 1'
#
loop_
_entity.id
_entity.type
_entity.pdbx_description
1 polymer ?
#
loop_
_entity_poly.entity_id
_entity_poly.type
_entity_poly.pdbx_seq_one_letter_code
_entity_poly.pdbx_strand_id
1 'polypeptide(L)'
;PLAAILGGVATETTSTPLWQTISFTLLQVTGFIVLMLVVGKRLLPWILWHVAKTGSRELFTLSVISAAIGIAYGAAILFSVSFALGAFFAGMVMRESEFSHRTAQESLPLRDAFAVLFFVSVGMLFEPSILLAKPLSVLAVVAIIVFGKSIAAMVITLALRYPLNTALTVAASLAQIGEFSFILAGLGVS
;
A
#
# COMPACT_ATOMS: atom_id res chain seq x y z
N PRO A 1 1.47 7.90 9.87
CA PRO A 1 1.81 9.34 9.82
C PRO A 1 0.57 10.23 9.68
N LEU A 2 -0.37 9.92 8.76
CA LEU A 2 -1.63 10.67 8.62
C LEU A 2 -2.56 10.49 9.83
N ALA A 3 -2.61 9.31 10.43
CA ALA A 3 -3.34 9.06 11.67
C ALA A 3 -2.73 9.82 12.85
N ALA A 4 -1.40 9.97 12.92
CA ALA A 4 -0.73 10.82 13.90
C ALA A 4 -1.05 12.31 13.70
N ILE A 5 -1.27 12.75 12.46
CA ILE A 5 -1.67 14.12 12.14
C ILE A 5 -3.15 14.37 12.47
N LEU A 6 -4.02 13.38 12.25
CA LEU A 6 -5.46 13.52 12.46
C LEU A 6 -5.93 13.09 13.85
N GLY A 7 -5.24 12.13 14.51
CA GLY A 7 -5.56 11.65 15.85
C GLY A 7 -4.82 12.37 16.98
N GLY A 8 -3.73 13.07 16.70
CA GLY A 8 -2.92 13.81 17.68
C GLY A 8 -3.50 15.14 18.16
N VAL A 9 -4.72 15.47 17.76
CA VAL A 9 -5.41 16.69 18.25
C VAL A 9 -6.07 16.49 19.63
N ALA A 10 -6.06 15.28 20.18
CA ALA A 10 -6.87 14.99 21.35
C ALA A 10 -6.14 14.73 22.68
N THR A 11 -4.85 14.41 22.72
CA THR A 11 -4.14 14.20 24.01
C THR A 11 -2.62 14.26 23.84
N GLU A 12 -2.02 15.36 24.11
CA GLU A 12 -0.83 15.65 24.93
C GLU A 12 -0.26 17.02 24.59
N THR A 13 -0.23 17.88 25.58
CA THR A 13 0.41 19.18 25.61
C THR A 13 1.93 19.09 25.53
N THR A 14 2.46 18.80 24.33
CA THR A 14 3.81 19.17 23.97
C THR A 14 3.71 20.15 22.81
N SER A 15 4.07 21.39 23.08
CA SER A 15 3.96 22.57 22.23
C SER A 15 4.94 22.52 21.03
N THR A 16 4.96 21.45 20.27
CA THR A 16 5.63 21.47 18.97
C THR A 16 4.66 21.98 17.93
N PRO A 17 4.94 23.10 17.24
CA PRO A 17 4.04 23.64 16.24
C PRO A 17 3.79 22.60 15.14
N LEU A 18 2.53 22.46 14.71
CA LEU A 18 2.07 21.46 13.75
C LEU A 18 2.96 21.35 12.50
N TRP A 19 3.51 22.48 12.04
CA TRP A 19 4.37 22.54 10.87
C TRP A 19 5.80 22.00 11.12
N GLN A 20 6.29 21.93 12.37
CA GLN A 20 7.53 21.21 12.67
C GLN A 20 7.29 19.69 12.58
N THR A 21 6.17 19.17 13.06
CA THR A 21 5.80 17.77 12.93
C THR A 21 5.63 17.38 11.46
N ILE A 22 4.94 18.23 10.68
CA ILE A 22 4.76 18.00 9.24
C ILE A 22 6.09 18.03 8.50
N SER A 23 6.94 19.03 8.77
CA SER A 23 8.25 19.13 8.10
C SER A 23 9.17 17.96 8.46
N PHE A 24 9.15 17.50 9.71
CA PHE A 24 9.94 16.35 10.15
C PHE A 24 9.45 15.06 9.48
N THR A 25 8.14 14.84 9.41
CA THR A 25 7.57 13.68 8.70
C THR A 25 7.89 13.70 7.21
N LEU A 26 7.79 14.88 6.58
CA LEU A 26 8.17 15.02 5.16
C LEU A 26 9.65 14.75 4.95
N LEU A 27 10.51 15.20 5.86
CA LEU A 27 11.96 14.94 5.80
C LEU A 27 12.25 13.44 5.92
N GLN A 28 11.59 12.75 6.87
CA GLN A 28 11.74 11.30 7.05
C GLN A 28 11.30 10.52 5.81
N VAL A 29 10.12 10.82 5.28
CA VAL A 29 9.60 10.16 4.07
C VAL A 29 10.49 10.45 2.86
N THR A 30 10.91 11.70 2.68
CA THR A 30 11.81 12.09 1.59
C THR A 30 13.17 11.41 1.73
N GLY A 31 13.73 11.37 2.93
CA GLY A 31 14.99 10.68 3.24
C GLY A 31 14.90 9.19 2.91
N PHE A 32 13.80 8.53 3.28
CA PHE A 32 13.53 7.15 2.93
C PHE A 32 13.47 6.93 1.41
N ILE A 33 12.71 7.77 0.69
CA ILE A 33 12.60 7.68 -0.78
C ILE A 33 13.96 7.85 -1.44
N VAL A 34 14.74 8.84 -1.04
CA VAL A 34 16.09 9.08 -1.56
C VAL A 34 17.01 7.88 -1.27
N LEU A 35 16.98 7.37 -0.05
CA LEU A 35 17.75 6.17 0.32
C LEU A 35 17.38 4.99 -0.58
N MET A 36 16.10 4.74 -0.79
CA MET A 36 15.62 3.64 -1.63
C MET A 36 16.02 3.82 -3.10
N LEU A 37 15.94 5.04 -3.63
CA LEU A 37 16.33 5.32 -5.01
C LEU A 37 17.84 5.26 -5.23
N VAL A 38 18.65 5.62 -4.25
CA VAL A 38 20.12 5.64 -4.39
C VAL A 38 20.73 4.31 -3.98
N VAL A 39 20.39 3.81 -2.81
CA VAL A 39 20.97 2.56 -2.25
C VAL A 39 20.17 1.35 -2.70
N GLY A 40 18.85 1.40 -2.61
CA GLY A 40 17.98 0.28 -2.95
C GLY A 40 18.14 -0.19 -4.40
N LYS A 41 18.20 0.73 -5.35
CA LYS A 41 18.40 0.41 -6.79
C LYS A 41 19.72 -0.30 -7.10
N ARG A 42 20.72 -0.18 -6.24
CA ARG A 42 22.03 -0.84 -6.43
C ARG A 42 22.14 -2.09 -5.56
N LEU A 43 21.72 -2.00 -4.32
CA LEU A 43 21.89 -3.07 -3.35
C LEU A 43 20.97 -4.28 -3.65
N LEU A 44 19.69 -4.04 -3.97
CA LEU A 44 18.74 -5.13 -4.22
C LEU A 44 19.12 -5.97 -5.46
N PRO A 45 19.37 -5.39 -6.63
CA PRO A 45 19.81 -6.18 -7.79
C PRO A 45 21.12 -6.91 -7.54
N TRP A 46 22.06 -6.29 -6.80
CA TRP A 46 23.34 -6.91 -6.45
C TRP A 46 23.15 -8.14 -5.57
N ILE A 47 22.32 -8.07 -4.53
CA ILE A 47 21.98 -9.22 -3.67
C ILE A 47 21.32 -10.31 -4.51
N LEU A 48 20.30 -9.97 -5.29
CA LEU A 48 19.54 -10.94 -6.10
C LEU A 48 20.44 -11.62 -7.15
N TRP A 49 21.38 -10.89 -7.74
CA TRP A 49 22.34 -11.43 -8.69
C TRP A 49 23.27 -12.46 -8.03
N HIS A 50 23.78 -12.18 -6.82
CA HIS A 50 24.61 -13.13 -6.09
C HIS A 50 23.85 -14.40 -5.73
N VAL A 51 22.60 -14.26 -5.31
CA VAL A 51 21.76 -15.41 -5.00
C VAL A 51 21.35 -16.17 -6.27
N ALA A 52 21.04 -15.48 -7.35
CA ALA A 52 20.68 -16.09 -8.62
C ALA A 52 21.81 -16.98 -9.19
N LYS A 53 23.08 -16.64 -8.93
CA LYS A 53 24.25 -17.47 -9.31
C LYS A 53 24.30 -18.84 -8.64
N THR A 54 23.67 -19.00 -7.50
CA THR A 54 23.61 -20.32 -6.81
C THR A 54 22.74 -21.33 -7.55
N GLY A 55 21.89 -20.89 -8.49
CA GLY A 55 20.98 -21.73 -9.25
C GLY A 55 19.75 -22.22 -8.45
N SER A 56 19.69 -21.98 -7.14
CA SER A 56 18.57 -22.41 -6.30
C SER A 56 17.40 -21.44 -6.43
N ARG A 57 16.23 -22.00 -6.75
CA ARG A 57 14.96 -21.28 -6.83
C ARG A 57 14.48 -20.86 -5.45
N GLU A 58 14.62 -21.74 -4.48
CA GLU A 58 14.18 -21.54 -3.09
C GLU A 58 14.96 -20.41 -2.43
N LEU A 59 16.29 -20.39 -2.63
CA LEU A 59 17.13 -19.31 -2.10
C LEU A 59 16.79 -17.96 -2.75
N PHE A 60 16.47 -17.96 -4.04
CA PHE A 60 16.06 -16.74 -4.72
C PHE A 60 14.74 -16.20 -4.17
N THR A 61 13.71 -17.05 -4.05
CA THR A 61 12.42 -16.67 -3.47
C THR A 61 12.56 -16.18 -2.04
N LEU A 62 13.33 -16.89 -1.21
CA LEU A 62 13.58 -16.48 0.17
C LEU A 62 14.31 -15.13 0.25
N SER A 63 15.27 -14.87 -0.63
CA SER A 63 15.99 -13.59 -0.66
C SER A 63 15.10 -12.42 -1.07
N VAL A 64 14.17 -12.63 -2.01
CA VAL A 64 13.18 -11.64 -2.42
C VAL A 64 12.28 -11.25 -1.24
N ILE A 65 11.74 -12.26 -0.54
CA ILE A 65 10.85 -12.04 0.61
C ILE A 65 11.59 -11.36 1.75
N SER A 66 12.78 -11.86 2.09
CA SER A 66 13.62 -11.30 3.17
C SER A 66 14.01 -9.86 2.86
N ALA A 67 14.32 -9.54 1.61
CA ALA A 67 14.62 -8.17 1.20
C ALA A 67 13.37 -7.26 1.32
N ALA A 68 12.21 -7.73 0.87
CA ALA A 68 10.96 -6.96 0.97
C ALA A 68 10.58 -6.67 2.43
N ILE A 69 10.60 -7.71 3.29
CA ILE A 69 10.30 -7.58 4.73
C ILE A 69 11.36 -6.73 5.44
N GLY A 70 12.64 -6.94 5.14
CA GLY A 70 13.75 -6.18 5.74
C GLY A 70 13.67 -4.70 5.43
N ILE A 71 13.33 -4.34 4.19
CA ILE A 71 13.12 -2.94 3.80
C ILE A 71 11.88 -2.37 4.46
N ALA A 72 10.77 -3.11 4.49
CA ALA A 72 9.54 -2.67 5.13
C ALA A 72 9.73 -2.42 6.64
N TYR A 73 10.43 -3.30 7.31
CA TYR A 73 10.78 -3.19 8.73
C TYR A 73 11.77 -2.04 8.98
N GLY A 74 12.82 -1.94 8.17
CA GLY A 74 13.77 -0.83 8.24
C GLY A 74 13.12 0.54 8.01
N ALA A 75 12.18 0.63 7.05
CA ALA A 75 11.40 1.83 6.81
C ALA A 75 10.57 2.24 8.05
N ALA A 76 9.95 1.26 8.71
CA ALA A 76 9.14 1.50 9.90
C ALA A 76 9.98 2.00 11.08
N ILE A 77 11.13 1.37 11.35
CA ILE A 77 11.97 1.70 12.52
C ILE A 77 12.80 2.96 12.30
N LEU A 78 13.46 3.09 11.14
CA LEU A 78 14.43 4.17 10.92
C LEU A 78 13.77 5.48 10.46
N PHE A 79 12.66 5.37 9.74
CA PHE A 79 12.02 6.53 9.12
C PHE A 79 10.58 6.76 9.60
N SER A 80 10.08 5.96 10.54
CA SER A 80 8.67 6.03 11.00
C SER A 80 7.65 5.96 9.85
N VAL A 81 8.02 5.32 8.75
CA VAL A 81 7.19 5.09 7.57
C VAL A 81 6.37 3.82 7.80
N SER A 82 5.13 3.78 7.32
CA SER A 82 4.33 2.57 7.49
C SER A 82 4.99 1.35 6.83
N PHE A 83 4.88 0.18 7.47
CA PHE A 83 5.41 -1.08 6.95
C PHE A 83 4.94 -1.37 5.51
N ALA A 84 3.65 -1.10 5.24
CA ALA A 84 3.06 -1.29 3.92
C ALA A 84 3.71 -0.39 2.85
N LEU A 85 4.00 0.88 3.19
CA LEU A 85 4.67 1.81 2.29
C LEU A 85 6.12 1.38 2.04
N GLY A 86 6.82 0.89 3.06
CA GLY A 86 8.17 0.33 2.92
C GLY A 86 8.21 -0.87 1.97
N ALA A 87 7.28 -1.82 2.13
CA ALA A 87 7.13 -2.98 1.24
C ALA A 87 6.81 -2.56 -0.21
N PHE A 88 5.93 -1.57 -0.38
CA PHE A 88 5.60 -1.01 -1.69
C PHE A 88 6.83 -0.44 -2.42
N PHE A 89 7.64 0.35 -1.73
CA PHE A 89 8.87 0.90 -2.30
C PHE A 89 9.90 -0.19 -2.62
N ALA A 90 10.01 -1.23 -1.78
CA ALA A 90 10.84 -2.39 -2.10
C ALA A 90 10.43 -3.04 -3.42
N GLY A 91 9.13 -3.27 -3.63
CA GLY A 91 8.59 -3.79 -4.88
C GLY A 91 8.81 -2.86 -6.07
N MET A 92 8.66 -1.54 -5.87
CA MET A 92 8.90 -0.54 -6.91
C MET A 92 10.38 -0.56 -7.39
N VAL A 93 11.32 -0.63 -6.46
CA VAL A 93 12.75 -0.70 -6.80
C VAL A 93 13.09 -2.04 -7.48
N MET A 94 12.50 -3.15 -7.04
CA MET A 94 12.70 -4.46 -7.67
C MET A 94 12.16 -4.50 -9.10
N ARG A 95 11.09 -3.76 -9.41
CA ARG A 95 10.53 -3.66 -10.77
C ARG A 95 11.54 -3.14 -11.80
N GLU A 96 12.45 -2.26 -11.41
CA GLU A 96 13.46 -1.69 -12.29
C GLU A 96 14.69 -2.61 -12.48
N SER A 97 14.74 -3.75 -11.77
CA SER A 97 15.85 -4.71 -11.90
C SER A 97 15.66 -5.67 -13.06
N GLU A 98 16.76 -6.23 -13.57
CA GLU A 98 16.75 -7.30 -14.58
C GLU A 98 16.00 -8.56 -14.09
N PHE A 99 15.87 -8.72 -12.78
CA PHE A 99 15.17 -9.84 -12.15
C PHE A 99 13.68 -9.58 -11.92
N SER A 100 13.11 -8.47 -12.41
CA SER A 100 11.73 -8.07 -12.13
C SER A 100 10.70 -9.16 -12.47
N HIS A 101 10.80 -9.76 -13.65
CA HIS A 101 9.91 -10.85 -14.07
C HIS A 101 10.02 -12.08 -13.19
N ARG A 102 11.25 -12.51 -12.88
CA ARG A 102 11.50 -13.66 -12.01
C ARG A 102 11.01 -13.40 -10.59
N THR A 103 11.32 -12.22 -10.04
CA THR A 103 10.85 -11.79 -8.72
C THR A 103 9.32 -11.80 -8.64
N ALA A 104 8.65 -11.26 -9.65
CA ALA A 104 7.20 -11.26 -9.71
C ALA A 104 6.62 -12.68 -9.73
N GLN A 105 7.10 -13.55 -10.61
CA GLN A 105 6.62 -14.93 -10.74
C GLN A 105 6.83 -15.75 -9.46
N GLU A 106 8.00 -15.62 -8.84
CA GLU A 106 8.32 -16.35 -7.60
C GLU A 106 7.54 -15.84 -6.39
N SER A 107 7.09 -14.58 -6.42
CA SER A 107 6.30 -13.98 -5.34
C SER A 107 4.80 -14.27 -5.45
N LEU A 108 4.29 -14.65 -6.64
CA LEU A 108 2.86 -14.87 -6.88
C LEU A 108 2.21 -15.88 -5.90
N PRO A 109 2.78 -17.09 -5.66
CA PRO A 109 2.14 -18.08 -4.78
C PRO A 109 1.99 -17.58 -3.35
N LEU A 110 2.99 -16.84 -2.86
CA LEU A 110 2.96 -16.22 -1.53
C LEU A 110 1.94 -15.08 -1.46
N ARG A 111 1.94 -14.20 -2.46
CA ARG A 111 0.94 -13.13 -2.55
C ARG A 111 -0.46 -13.71 -2.49
N ASP A 112 -0.74 -14.76 -3.26
CA ASP A 112 -2.08 -15.36 -3.32
C ASP A 112 -2.45 -16.03 -1.99
N ALA A 113 -1.52 -16.74 -1.34
CA ALA A 113 -1.74 -17.32 -0.01
C ALA A 113 -2.02 -16.24 1.06
N PHE A 114 -1.20 -15.18 1.10
CA PHE A 114 -1.39 -14.09 2.06
C PHE A 114 -2.63 -13.25 1.75
N ALA A 115 -3.01 -13.09 0.48
CA ALA A 115 -4.25 -12.42 0.10
C ALA A 115 -5.47 -13.18 0.65
N VAL A 116 -5.51 -14.50 0.54
CA VAL A 116 -6.58 -15.32 1.12
C VAL A 116 -6.63 -15.14 2.63
N LEU A 117 -5.50 -15.25 3.33
CA LEU A 117 -5.44 -15.06 4.79
C LEU A 117 -5.90 -13.66 5.20
N PHE A 118 -5.49 -12.64 4.46
CA PHE A 118 -5.91 -11.26 4.69
C PHE A 118 -7.43 -11.09 4.56
N PHE A 119 -8.00 -11.56 3.45
CA PHE A 119 -9.45 -11.43 3.24
C PHE A 119 -10.27 -12.26 4.20
N VAL A 120 -9.80 -13.44 4.61
CA VAL A 120 -10.44 -14.21 5.68
C VAL A 120 -10.39 -13.45 7.00
N SER A 121 -9.24 -12.89 7.37
CA SER A 121 -9.10 -12.10 8.60
C SER A 121 -10.01 -10.87 8.61
N VAL A 122 -10.08 -10.14 7.50
CA VAL A 122 -10.98 -8.98 7.35
C VAL A 122 -12.44 -9.43 7.40
N GLY A 123 -12.77 -10.56 6.74
CA GLY A 123 -14.12 -11.12 6.77
C GLY A 123 -14.57 -11.53 8.18
N MET A 124 -13.66 -12.00 9.03
CA MET A 124 -13.94 -12.34 10.43
C MET A 124 -14.23 -11.10 11.29
N LEU A 125 -13.77 -9.92 10.91
CA LEU A 125 -14.08 -8.66 11.59
C LEU A 125 -15.46 -8.10 11.19
N PHE A 126 -16.08 -8.67 10.18
CA PHE A 126 -17.38 -8.21 9.70
C PHE A 126 -18.48 -8.59 10.67
N GLU A 127 -19.18 -7.60 11.18
CA GLU A 127 -20.33 -7.77 12.08
C GLU A 127 -21.64 -7.64 11.28
N PRO A 128 -22.34 -8.75 10.98
CA PRO A 128 -23.55 -8.73 10.16
C PRO A 128 -24.70 -7.92 10.76
N SER A 129 -24.71 -7.76 12.08
CA SER A 129 -25.74 -6.98 12.80
C SER A 129 -25.82 -5.53 12.33
N ILE A 130 -24.72 -4.95 11.83
CA ILE A 130 -24.68 -3.57 11.36
C ILE A 130 -25.56 -3.35 10.12
N LEU A 131 -25.77 -4.40 9.31
CA LEU A 131 -26.65 -4.34 8.15
C LEU A 131 -28.10 -4.12 8.55
N LEU A 132 -28.51 -4.68 9.69
CA LEU A 132 -29.86 -4.54 10.22
C LEU A 132 -29.98 -3.28 11.10
N ALA A 133 -28.94 -2.94 11.85
CA ALA A 133 -28.96 -1.80 12.76
C ALA A 133 -28.87 -0.44 12.01
N LYS A 134 -28.11 -0.36 10.92
CA LYS A 134 -27.85 0.90 10.19
C LYS A 134 -27.89 0.70 8.66
N PRO A 135 -29.00 0.19 8.07
CA PRO A 135 -29.05 -0.17 6.67
C PRO A 135 -28.83 1.03 5.74
N LEU A 136 -29.36 2.19 6.11
CA LEU A 136 -29.22 3.41 5.29
C LEU A 136 -27.77 3.89 5.22
N SER A 137 -27.03 3.83 6.32
CA SER A 137 -25.61 4.20 6.34
C SER A 137 -24.76 3.25 5.51
N VAL A 138 -25.04 1.95 5.60
CA VAL A 138 -24.34 0.94 4.78
C VAL A 138 -24.64 1.15 3.30
N LEU A 139 -25.92 1.36 2.94
CA LEU A 139 -26.32 1.63 1.56
C LEU A 139 -25.66 2.90 1.02
N ALA A 140 -25.59 3.97 1.82
CA ALA A 140 -24.94 5.22 1.43
C ALA A 140 -23.44 5.02 1.15
N VAL A 141 -22.73 4.29 2.00
CA VAL A 141 -21.30 3.99 1.78
C VAL A 141 -21.10 3.15 0.53
N VAL A 142 -21.91 2.11 0.33
CA VAL A 142 -21.84 1.28 -0.88
C VAL A 142 -22.14 2.13 -2.13
N ALA A 143 -23.15 2.99 -2.08
CA ALA A 143 -23.48 3.88 -3.19
C ALA A 143 -22.34 4.85 -3.52
N ILE A 144 -21.66 5.41 -2.52
CA ILE A 144 -20.50 6.28 -2.71
C ILE A 144 -19.35 5.50 -3.36
N ILE A 145 -19.08 4.29 -2.91
CA ILE A 145 -17.99 3.47 -3.46
C ILE A 145 -18.28 3.08 -4.91
N VAL A 146 -19.47 2.57 -5.18
CA VAL A 146 -19.83 2.04 -6.51
C VAL A 146 -20.10 3.18 -7.51
N PHE A 147 -20.91 4.14 -7.15
CA PHE A 147 -21.33 5.20 -8.08
C PHE A 147 -20.45 6.45 -7.97
N GLY A 148 -20.14 6.90 -6.77
CA GLY A 148 -19.37 8.14 -6.59
C GLY A 148 -17.98 8.07 -7.21
N LYS A 149 -17.22 7.01 -6.94
CA LYS A 149 -15.90 6.79 -7.54
C LYS A 149 -15.97 6.58 -9.03
N SER A 150 -16.94 5.78 -9.49
CA SER A 150 -17.11 5.48 -10.93
C SER A 150 -17.47 6.73 -11.72
N ILE A 151 -18.38 7.56 -11.23
CA ILE A 151 -18.77 8.82 -11.87
C ILE A 151 -17.56 9.76 -11.91
N ALA A 152 -16.84 9.92 -10.79
CA ALA A 152 -15.66 10.76 -10.74
C ALA A 152 -14.59 10.31 -11.75
N ALA A 153 -14.29 9.00 -11.79
CA ALA A 153 -13.34 8.43 -12.73
C ALA A 153 -13.78 8.62 -14.20
N MET A 154 -15.05 8.42 -14.49
CA MET A 154 -15.61 8.64 -15.82
C MET A 154 -15.50 10.11 -16.26
N VAL A 155 -15.87 11.03 -15.39
CA VAL A 155 -15.78 12.48 -15.66
C VAL A 155 -14.34 12.90 -15.93
N ILE A 156 -13.40 12.47 -15.10
CA ILE A 156 -11.98 12.79 -15.27
C ILE A 156 -11.46 12.23 -16.60
N THR A 157 -11.79 10.98 -16.93
CA THR A 157 -11.33 10.33 -18.16
C THR A 157 -11.89 11.02 -19.41
N LEU A 158 -13.17 11.42 -19.38
CA LEU A 158 -13.79 12.17 -20.47
C LEU A 158 -13.23 13.60 -20.57
N ALA A 159 -12.96 14.26 -19.45
CA ALA A 159 -12.30 15.59 -19.43
C ALA A 159 -10.91 15.56 -20.05
N LEU A 160 -10.20 14.43 -19.93
CA LEU A 160 -8.90 14.18 -20.57
C LEU A 160 -9.06 13.77 -22.05
N ARG A 161 -10.29 13.85 -22.61
CA ARG A 161 -10.62 13.54 -24.02
C ARG A 161 -10.39 12.08 -24.44
N TYR A 162 -10.42 11.12 -23.52
CA TYR A 162 -10.39 9.71 -23.87
C TYR A 162 -11.78 9.26 -24.39
N PRO A 163 -11.83 8.22 -25.25
CA PRO A 163 -13.08 7.69 -25.78
C PRO A 163 -13.97 7.11 -24.68
N LEU A 164 -15.28 7.13 -24.91
CA LEU A 164 -16.29 6.68 -23.95
C LEU A 164 -16.07 5.24 -23.46
N ASN A 165 -15.65 4.34 -24.36
CA ASN A 165 -15.35 2.95 -24.00
C ASN A 165 -14.24 2.85 -22.95
N THR A 166 -13.18 3.66 -23.09
CA THR A 166 -12.09 3.73 -22.11
C THR A 166 -12.60 4.30 -20.79
N ALA A 167 -13.42 5.36 -20.84
CA ALA A 167 -13.98 5.99 -19.66
C ALA A 167 -14.88 5.01 -18.87
N LEU A 168 -15.71 4.25 -19.54
CA LEU A 168 -16.57 3.22 -18.93
C LEU A 168 -15.74 2.08 -18.33
N THR A 169 -14.70 1.61 -19.03
CA THR A 169 -13.81 0.56 -18.52
C THR A 169 -13.10 1.01 -17.25
N VAL A 170 -12.53 2.22 -17.25
CA VAL A 170 -11.85 2.78 -16.08
C VAL A 170 -12.84 2.97 -14.92
N ALA A 171 -14.02 3.51 -15.19
CA ALA A 171 -15.05 3.70 -14.18
C ALA A 171 -15.51 2.38 -13.54
N ALA A 172 -15.76 1.35 -14.35
CA ALA A 172 -16.13 0.02 -13.86
C ALA A 172 -15.01 -0.63 -13.04
N SER A 173 -13.75 -0.51 -13.49
CA SER A 173 -12.59 -1.06 -12.78
C SER A 173 -12.36 -0.41 -11.41
N LEU A 174 -12.74 0.85 -11.25
CA LEU A 174 -12.61 1.59 -9.99
C LEU A 174 -13.84 1.48 -9.07
N ALA A 175 -14.90 0.77 -9.49
CA ALA A 175 -16.11 0.56 -8.70
C ALA A 175 -15.92 -0.45 -7.55
N GLN A 176 -14.78 -0.43 -6.90
CA GLN A 176 -14.42 -1.32 -5.79
C GLN A 176 -13.65 -0.58 -4.71
N ILE A 177 -13.59 -1.17 -3.52
CA ILE A 177 -12.72 -0.72 -2.45
C ILE A 177 -11.37 -1.45 -2.60
N GLY A 178 -10.27 -0.72 -2.51
CA GLY A 178 -8.94 -1.33 -2.56
C GLY A 178 -8.50 -1.83 -1.17
N GLU A 179 -7.54 -2.78 -1.14
CA GLU A 179 -7.01 -3.39 0.09
C GLU A 179 -6.43 -2.34 1.06
N PHE A 180 -5.85 -1.28 0.54
CA PHE A 180 -5.33 -0.16 1.37
C PHE A 180 -6.42 0.53 2.21
N SER A 181 -7.68 0.48 1.80
CA SER A 181 -8.78 1.03 2.58
C SER A 181 -8.98 0.30 3.91
N PHE A 182 -8.74 -1.01 3.97
CA PHE A 182 -8.79 -1.79 5.21
C PHE A 182 -7.63 -1.43 6.14
N ILE A 183 -6.43 -1.22 5.59
CA ILE A 183 -5.27 -0.76 6.36
C ILE A 183 -5.53 0.62 6.95
N LEU A 184 -6.08 1.55 6.15
CA LEU A 184 -6.44 2.90 6.60
C LEU A 184 -7.55 2.87 7.66
N ALA A 185 -8.56 2.00 7.51
CA ALA A 185 -9.61 1.82 8.50
C ALA A 185 -9.03 1.33 9.84
N GLY A 186 -8.12 0.35 9.82
CA GLY A 186 -7.43 -0.14 11.00
C GLY A 186 -6.61 0.95 11.72
N LEU A 187 -5.94 1.83 10.95
CA LEU A 187 -5.20 2.95 11.52
C LEU A 187 -6.09 4.07 12.08
N GLY A 188 -7.33 4.17 11.59
CA GLY A 188 -8.28 5.19 12.05
C GLY A 188 -9.04 4.80 13.31
N VAL A 189 -9.03 3.51 13.67
CA VAL A 189 -9.69 2.96 14.87
C VAL A 189 -8.72 2.78 16.04
N SER A 190 -7.42 2.71 15.77
CA SER A 190 -6.35 2.66 16.79
C SER A 190 -6.01 4.04 17.34
#